data_4ae9ef998782edd3f65b4862ef1666ad
#
_entry.id   4ae9ef998782edd3f65b4862ef1666ad
#
_cell.length_a   1.000
_cell.length_b   1.000
_cell.length_c   1.000
_cell.angle_alpha   90.00
_cell.angle_beta   90.00
_cell.angle_gamma   90.00
#
_symmetry.space_group_name_H-M   'P 1'
#
loop_
_entity.id
_entity.type
_entity.pdbx_description
1 polymer ?
#
loop_
_entity_poly.entity_id
_entity_poly.type
_entity_poly.pdbx_seq_one_letter_code
_entity_poly.pdbx_strand_id
1 'polypeptide(L)'
;ITDHDRNRCEDDFLNDNLIDFSLMRLSKEKYLIEEKDLYIFSSFFYKRYIQGKSNYRSNKHYDNTIKSREDLAYSYVEKWTKNIDIFQCKYLLIPVNKDIHWSLLIVCNPDKINVPKGTAEDDDDYFCIYHLDSLGCHNTKALTMNIYTYLKKAWKVMKKKKDADKKKEGDTNNNDEKKEGFARLKYDKVKGIPKQANSTDCGVFVTLYAEHFLKYLLASGKNIGTVTRRMFIEKQYDKIFGMKFRERGNNFYPWFNSSRSTKERFALKILIDDKEELYN
;
A
#
# COMPACT_ATOMS: atom_id res chain seq x y z
N ILE A 1 12.60 -4.35 -17.53
CA ILE A 1 12.45 -3.00 -18.11
C ILE A 1 12.91 -3.10 -19.56
N THR A 2 12.19 -2.49 -20.47
CA THR A 2 12.41 -2.50 -21.91
C THR A 2 12.61 -1.07 -22.42
N ASP A 3 13.13 -0.91 -23.66
CA ASP A 3 13.22 0.41 -24.32
C ASP A 3 11.85 1.13 -24.37
N HIS A 4 10.78 0.36 -24.53
CA HIS A 4 9.43 0.94 -24.47
C HIS A 4 9.12 1.52 -23.10
N ASP A 5 9.51 0.85 -22.01
CA ASP A 5 9.35 1.36 -20.64
C ASP A 5 10.18 2.63 -20.43
N ARG A 6 11.43 2.63 -20.93
CA ARG A 6 12.35 3.77 -20.87
C ARG A 6 11.77 5.02 -21.53
N ASN A 7 11.22 4.88 -22.74
CA ASN A 7 10.63 6.00 -23.48
C ASN A 7 9.44 6.63 -22.74
N ARG A 8 8.68 5.83 -21.97
CA ARG A 8 7.58 6.35 -21.13
C ARG A 8 8.04 7.26 -20.00
N CYS A 9 9.32 7.22 -19.61
CA CYS A 9 9.85 8.11 -18.59
C CYS A 9 9.93 9.57 -19.05
N GLU A 10 9.81 9.86 -20.34
CA GLU A 10 9.83 11.25 -20.84
C GLU A 10 8.53 11.99 -20.48
N ASP A 11 7.44 11.75 -21.19
CA ASP A 11 6.18 12.50 -21.02
C ASP A 11 4.92 11.62 -21.03
N ASP A 12 5.06 10.27 -20.97
CA ASP A 12 3.93 9.34 -21.03
C ASP A 12 3.53 8.82 -19.63
N PHE A 13 2.44 8.09 -19.57
CA PHE A 13 2.01 7.38 -18.37
C PHE A 13 3.02 6.30 -17.99
N LEU A 14 3.45 6.27 -16.73
CA LEU A 14 4.22 5.14 -16.23
C LEU A 14 3.33 3.88 -16.21
N ASN A 15 3.88 2.79 -16.73
CA ASN A 15 3.19 1.49 -16.74
C ASN A 15 3.48 0.69 -15.46
N ASP A 16 2.87 -0.49 -15.37
CA ASP A 16 3.00 -1.40 -14.24
C ASP A 16 4.47 -1.75 -13.93
N ASN A 17 5.29 -2.03 -14.98
CA ASN A 17 6.70 -2.38 -14.82
C ASN A 17 7.50 -1.25 -14.14
N LEU A 18 7.30 -0.02 -14.58
CA LEU A 18 8.00 1.16 -14.04
C LEU A 18 7.57 1.45 -12.60
N ILE A 19 6.29 1.27 -12.27
CA ILE A 19 5.79 1.41 -10.90
C ILE A 19 6.40 0.35 -9.99
N ASP A 20 6.33 -0.92 -10.38
CA ASP A 20 6.88 -2.04 -9.57
C ASP A 20 8.40 -1.90 -9.40
N PHE A 21 9.14 -1.56 -10.47
CA PHE A 21 10.57 -1.28 -10.42
C PHE A 21 10.91 -0.13 -9.45
N SER A 22 10.22 1.00 -9.58
CA SER A 22 10.47 2.18 -8.75
C SER A 22 10.22 1.90 -7.27
N LEU A 23 9.12 1.24 -6.93
CA LEU A 23 8.77 0.92 -5.55
C LEU A 23 9.72 -0.12 -4.94
N MET A 24 10.09 -1.16 -5.71
CA MET A 24 11.06 -2.16 -5.27
C MET A 24 12.42 -1.52 -5.00
N ARG A 25 12.90 -0.68 -5.92
CA ARG A 25 14.16 0.03 -5.75
C ARG A 25 14.16 0.91 -4.50
N LEU A 26 13.08 1.67 -4.26
CA LEU A 26 12.97 2.49 -3.06
C LEU A 26 13.09 1.65 -1.80
N SER A 27 12.41 0.54 -1.71
CA SER A 27 12.39 -0.27 -0.49
C SER A 27 13.67 -1.07 -0.29
N LYS A 28 14.17 -1.74 -1.32
CA LYS A 28 15.27 -2.71 -1.21
C LYS A 28 16.66 -2.12 -1.45
N GLU A 29 16.78 -1.18 -2.39
CA GLU A 29 18.10 -0.63 -2.76
C GLU A 29 18.39 0.71 -2.06
N LYS A 30 17.41 1.62 -2.03
CA LYS A 30 17.62 2.96 -1.49
C LYS A 30 17.48 3.06 0.02
N TYR A 31 16.46 2.41 0.59
CA TYR A 31 16.15 2.54 2.02
C TYR A 31 16.35 1.27 2.82
N LEU A 32 16.65 0.14 2.17
CA LEU A 32 16.98 -1.15 2.80
C LEU A 32 15.95 -1.57 3.86
N ILE A 33 14.66 -1.41 3.54
CA ILE A 33 13.56 -1.73 4.46
C ILE A 33 13.41 -3.24 4.54
N GLU A 34 13.33 -3.76 5.76
CA GLU A 34 13.11 -5.18 5.99
C GLU A 34 11.68 -5.61 5.63
N GLU A 35 11.51 -6.81 5.06
CA GLU A 35 10.19 -7.34 4.66
C GLU A 35 9.22 -7.49 5.84
N LYS A 36 9.73 -7.66 7.07
CA LYS A 36 8.89 -7.66 8.27
C LYS A 36 8.29 -6.28 8.61
N ASP A 37 8.86 -5.18 8.11
CA ASP A 37 8.35 -3.84 8.37
C ASP A 37 7.42 -3.38 7.24
N LEU A 38 7.71 -3.76 5.99
CA LEU A 38 7.01 -3.29 4.83
C LEU A 38 6.85 -4.37 3.77
N TYR A 39 5.62 -4.59 3.31
CA TYR A 39 5.34 -5.35 2.10
C TYR A 39 4.74 -4.46 1.02
N ILE A 40 5.28 -4.55 -0.19
CA ILE A 40 4.78 -3.80 -1.35
C ILE A 40 4.09 -4.78 -2.29
N PHE A 41 2.81 -4.58 -2.51
CA PHE A 41 2.07 -5.36 -3.50
C PHE A 41 2.47 -4.94 -4.92
N SER A 42 2.50 -5.91 -5.85
CA SER A 42 2.62 -5.61 -7.27
C SER A 42 1.46 -4.72 -7.73
N SER A 43 1.75 -3.84 -8.68
CA SER A 43 0.77 -2.96 -9.34
C SER A 43 -0.42 -3.71 -9.96
N PHE A 44 -0.23 -4.98 -10.33
CA PHE A 44 -1.30 -5.85 -10.85
C PHE A 44 -2.27 -6.34 -9.77
N PHE A 45 -1.91 -6.31 -8.49
CA PHE A 45 -2.68 -6.92 -7.41
C PHE A 45 -4.12 -6.42 -7.36
N TYR A 46 -4.33 -5.10 -7.27
CA TYR A 46 -5.67 -4.54 -7.13
C TYR A 46 -6.56 -4.87 -8.33
N LYS A 47 -6.03 -4.73 -9.55
CA LYS A 47 -6.73 -5.05 -10.80
C LYS A 47 -7.18 -6.51 -10.84
N ARG A 48 -6.29 -7.45 -10.47
CA ARG A 48 -6.59 -8.88 -10.42
C ARG A 48 -7.65 -9.22 -9.36
N TYR A 49 -7.55 -8.61 -8.18
CA TYR A 49 -8.56 -8.78 -7.13
C TYR A 49 -9.95 -8.33 -7.59
N ILE A 50 -10.05 -7.16 -8.22
CA ILE A 50 -11.33 -6.65 -8.75
C ILE A 50 -11.84 -7.50 -9.92
N GLN A 51 -10.96 -8.01 -10.77
CA GLN A 51 -11.34 -8.94 -11.84
C GLN A 51 -12.01 -10.20 -11.27
N GLY A 52 -11.46 -10.79 -10.21
CA GLY A 52 -12.08 -11.91 -9.52
C GLY A 52 -13.48 -11.57 -8.98
N LYS A 53 -13.65 -10.37 -8.39
CA LYS A 53 -14.97 -9.89 -7.96
C LYS A 53 -15.98 -9.75 -9.11
N SER A 54 -15.53 -9.27 -10.26
CA SER A 54 -16.39 -9.06 -11.43
C SER A 54 -16.82 -10.38 -12.06
N ASN A 55 -15.92 -11.36 -12.09
CA ASN A 55 -16.16 -12.64 -12.72
C ASN A 55 -17.08 -13.59 -11.91
N TYR A 56 -17.40 -13.24 -10.67
CA TYR A 56 -18.20 -14.11 -9.79
C TYR A 56 -19.58 -14.46 -10.38
N ARG A 57 -20.21 -13.54 -11.13
CA ARG A 57 -21.52 -13.80 -11.75
C ARG A 57 -21.47 -14.82 -12.88
N SER A 58 -20.35 -14.88 -13.60
CA SER A 58 -20.14 -15.79 -14.73
C SER A 58 -19.58 -17.16 -14.31
N ASN A 59 -18.98 -17.27 -13.11
CA ASN A 59 -18.27 -18.47 -12.63
C ASN A 59 -19.12 -19.40 -11.74
N LYS A 60 -20.44 -19.28 -11.74
CA LYS A 60 -21.32 -20.07 -10.84
C LYS A 60 -21.22 -21.59 -10.96
N HIS A 61 -20.46 -22.13 -11.93
CA HIS A 61 -20.51 -23.55 -12.26
C HIS A 61 -19.18 -24.32 -12.13
N TYR A 62 -18.07 -23.70 -11.72
CA TYR A 62 -16.76 -24.34 -11.89
C TYR A 62 -16.06 -24.81 -10.60
N ASP A 63 -16.45 -24.33 -9.43
CA ASP A 63 -15.77 -24.74 -8.20
C ASP A 63 -16.70 -24.64 -6.97
N ASN A 64 -17.03 -25.78 -6.40
CA ASN A 64 -17.85 -25.89 -5.19
C ASN A 64 -17.19 -25.29 -3.94
N THR A 65 -15.89 -24.99 -3.98
CA THR A 65 -15.16 -24.35 -2.87
C THR A 65 -15.38 -22.84 -2.82
N ILE A 66 -15.81 -22.23 -3.94
CA ILE A 66 -16.06 -20.79 -4.07
C ILE A 66 -17.50 -20.49 -3.66
N LYS A 67 -17.66 -20.10 -2.39
CA LYS A 67 -18.99 -19.82 -1.78
C LYS A 67 -19.43 -18.36 -1.88
N SER A 68 -18.51 -17.45 -2.17
CA SER A 68 -18.78 -16.01 -2.21
C SER A 68 -17.97 -15.29 -3.27
N ARG A 69 -18.41 -14.06 -3.60
CA ARG A 69 -17.68 -13.13 -4.47
C ARG A 69 -16.28 -12.84 -3.93
N GLU A 70 -16.14 -12.78 -2.63
CA GLU A 70 -14.89 -12.56 -1.92
C GLU A 70 -13.95 -13.76 -2.03
N ASP A 71 -14.49 -14.99 -2.01
CA ASP A 71 -13.69 -16.21 -2.21
C ASP A 71 -13.07 -16.23 -3.60
N LEU A 72 -13.86 -15.95 -4.63
CA LEU A 72 -13.36 -15.90 -6.00
C LEU A 72 -12.33 -14.76 -6.17
N ALA A 73 -12.61 -13.58 -5.63
CA ALA A 73 -11.67 -12.47 -5.69
C ALA A 73 -10.33 -12.81 -5.02
N TYR A 74 -10.38 -13.48 -3.87
CA TYR A 74 -9.20 -13.91 -3.14
C TYR A 74 -8.39 -14.95 -3.93
N SER A 75 -9.02 -15.95 -4.54
CA SER A 75 -8.34 -16.98 -5.33
C SER A 75 -7.53 -16.42 -6.51
N TYR A 76 -7.91 -15.27 -7.04
CA TYR A 76 -7.17 -14.58 -8.11
C TYR A 76 -5.84 -14.00 -7.65
N VAL A 77 -5.68 -13.79 -6.35
CA VAL A 77 -4.52 -13.05 -5.76
C VAL A 77 -3.85 -13.79 -4.60
N GLU A 78 -4.34 -14.92 -4.15
CA GLU A 78 -3.81 -15.65 -3.00
C GLU A 78 -2.32 -16.01 -3.13
N LYS A 79 -1.85 -16.25 -4.37
CA LYS A 79 -0.46 -16.62 -4.66
C LYS A 79 0.53 -15.50 -4.33
N TRP A 80 0.11 -14.23 -4.38
CA TRP A 80 1.00 -13.10 -4.10
C TRP A 80 1.48 -13.07 -2.65
N THR A 81 0.65 -13.55 -1.72
CA THR A 81 0.98 -13.56 -0.30
C THR A 81 1.14 -14.96 0.28
N LYS A 82 1.32 -15.99 -0.59
CA LYS A 82 1.42 -17.38 -0.15
C LYS A 82 2.62 -17.65 0.76
N ASN A 83 3.73 -17.00 0.49
CA ASN A 83 5.03 -17.24 1.15
C ASN A 83 5.38 -16.16 2.19
N ILE A 84 4.49 -15.20 2.42
CA ILE A 84 4.70 -14.13 3.38
C ILE A 84 3.47 -13.94 4.26
N ASP A 85 3.71 -13.76 5.56
CA ASP A 85 2.67 -13.35 6.50
C ASP A 85 2.56 -11.83 6.52
N ILE A 86 1.70 -11.27 5.68
CA ILE A 86 1.50 -9.83 5.57
C ILE A 86 0.98 -9.19 6.87
N PHE A 87 0.50 -9.98 7.82
CA PHE A 87 0.06 -9.50 9.14
C PHE A 87 1.22 -9.41 10.15
N GLN A 88 2.43 -9.85 9.79
CA GLN A 88 3.66 -9.54 10.54
C GLN A 88 4.26 -8.20 10.11
N CYS A 89 3.90 -7.70 8.93
CA CYS A 89 4.37 -6.40 8.46
C CYS A 89 3.68 -5.27 9.23
N LYS A 90 4.38 -4.15 9.41
CA LYS A 90 3.79 -2.93 9.98
C LYS A 90 3.00 -2.14 8.94
N TYR A 91 3.46 -2.20 7.69
CA TYR A 91 2.85 -1.46 6.58
C TYR A 91 2.72 -2.32 5.33
N LEU A 92 1.63 -2.05 4.57
CA LEU A 92 1.46 -2.59 3.23
C LEU A 92 1.25 -1.43 2.26
N LEU A 93 2.04 -1.36 1.20
CA LEU A 93 1.85 -0.41 0.11
C LEU A 93 1.15 -1.11 -1.05
N ILE A 94 0.09 -0.52 -1.54
CA ILE A 94 -0.74 -1.09 -2.61
C ILE A 94 -0.92 -0.01 -3.68
N PRO A 95 -0.13 -0.05 -4.76
CA PRO A 95 -0.38 0.80 -5.93
C PRO A 95 -1.69 0.36 -6.59
N VAL A 96 -2.49 1.33 -6.97
CA VAL A 96 -3.81 1.11 -7.58
C VAL A 96 -3.85 1.78 -8.94
N ASN A 97 -3.99 0.97 -9.99
CA ASN A 97 -4.32 1.43 -11.32
C ASN A 97 -5.82 1.21 -11.59
N LYS A 98 -6.55 2.29 -11.79
CA LYS A 98 -7.96 2.25 -12.10
C LYS A 98 -8.34 3.45 -12.98
N ASP A 99 -9.12 3.19 -14.05
CA ASP A 99 -9.60 4.25 -14.96
C ASP A 99 -8.45 5.13 -15.52
N ILE A 100 -7.34 4.47 -15.94
CA ILE A 100 -6.12 5.11 -16.50
C ILE A 100 -5.46 6.08 -15.50
N HIS A 101 -5.68 5.88 -14.20
CA HIS A 101 -5.09 6.71 -13.16
C HIS A 101 -4.43 5.87 -12.07
N TRP A 102 -3.28 6.35 -11.57
CA TRP A 102 -2.54 5.74 -10.46
C TRP A 102 -2.82 6.46 -9.15
N SER A 103 -3.03 5.69 -8.09
CA SER A 103 -3.04 6.18 -6.71
C SER A 103 -2.38 5.17 -5.77
N LEU A 104 -2.10 5.54 -4.53
CA LEU A 104 -1.44 4.69 -3.55
C LEU A 104 -2.33 4.48 -2.33
N LEU A 105 -2.50 3.23 -1.91
CA LEU A 105 -3.04 2.88 -0.60
C LEU A 105 -1.90 2.46 0.33
N ILE A 106 -1.93 2.94 1.56
CA ILE A 106 -1.03 2.56 2.65
C ILE A 106 -1.88 1.94 3.75
N VAL A 107 -1.69 0.65 3.99
CA VAL A 107 -2.30 -0.06 5.13
C VAL A 107 -1.32 0.02 6.30
N CYS A 108 -1.81 0.43 7.45
CA CYS A 108 -1.05 0.52 8.68
C CYS A 108 -1.57 -0.50 9.68
N ASN A 109 -0.65 -1.14 10.38
CA ASN A 109 -0.91 -2.11 11.44
C ASN A 109 -1.89 -3.22 11.01
N PRO A 110 -1.58 -3.97 9.93
CA PRO A 110 -2.46 -5.03 9.44
C PRO A 110 -2.70 -6.13 10.48
N ASP A 111 -1.79 -6.33 11.45
CA ASP A 111 -1.94 -7.23 12.60
C ASP A 111 -3.14 -6.89 13.49
N LYS A 112 -3.52 -5.61 13.54
CA LYS A 112 -4.67 -5.13 14.35
C LYS A 112 -6.03 -5.28 13.64
N ILE A 113 -6.07 -5.91 12.48
CA ILE A 113 -7.34 -6.08 11.72
C ILE A 113 -8.40 -6.87 12.49
N ASN A 114 -7.99 -7.76 13.39
CA ASN A 114 -8.89 -8.62 14.18
C ASN A 114 -9.09 -8.15 15.64
N VAL A 115 -8.64 -6.96 15.97
CA VAL A 115 -8.86 -6.37 17.31
C VAL A 115 -10.27 -5.76 17.36
N PRO A 116 -11.21 -6.27 18.18
CA PRO A 116 -12.56 -5.74 18.26
C PRO A 116 -12.57 -4.30 18.78
N LYS A 117 -13.64 -3.59 18.41
CA LYS A 117 -13.90 -2.22 18.83
C LYS A 117 -13.91 -2.09 20.37
N GLY A 118 -13.17 -1.15 20.90
CA GLY A 118 -13.24 -0.74 22.32
C GLY A 118 -11.98 -0.99 23.17
N THR A 119 -10.95 -1.64 22.60
CA THR A 119 -9.73 -1.96 23.36
C THR A 119 -8.57 -0.99 23.13
N ALA A 120 -8.66 -0.05 22.20
CA ALA A 120 -7.56 0.84 21.82
C ALA A 120 -8.04 2.19 21.23
N GLU A 121 -9.01 2.88 21.83
CA GLU A 121 -9.46 4.18 21.29
C GLU A 121 -8.47 5.33 21.54
N ASP A 122 -7.58 5.19 22.51
CA ASP A 122 -6.58 6.22 22.88
C ASP A 122 -5.15 5.90 22.36
N ASP A 123 -4.94 4.76 21.72
CA ASP A 123 -3.65 4.37 21.17
C ASP A 123 -3.58 4.71 19.69
N ASP A 124 -2.53 5.42 19.29
CA ASP A 124 -2.25 5.72 17.87
C ASP A 124 -1.96 4.46 17.04
N ASP A 125 -1.86 3.28 17.67
CA ASP A 125 -1.55 1.98 17.09
C ASP A 125 -2.81 1.18 16.74
N TYR A 126 -3.53 1.57 15.71
CA TYR A 126 -4.72 0.88 15.23
C TYR A 126 -4.66 0.58 13.73
N PHE A 127 -5.46 -0.39 13.30
CA PHE A 127 -5.64 -0.70 11.88
C PHE A 127 -6.28 0.47 11.12
N CYS A 128 -5.62 0.95 10.07
CA CYS A 128 -6.18 1.96 9.19
C CYS A 128 -5.63 1.87 7.76
N ILE A 129 -6.34 2.51 6.82
CA ILE A 129 -5.93 2.60 5.40
C ILE A 129 -5.93 4.06 4.98
N TYR A 130 -4.79 4.56 4.55
CA TYR A 130 -4.65 5.88 3.95
C TYR A 130 -4.65 5.80 2.43
N HIS A 131 -5.27 6.78 1.79
CA HIS A 131 -5.34 6.89 0.34
C HIS A 131 -4.71 8.20 -0.14
N LEU A 132 -3.69 8.08 -0.99
CA LEU A 132 -2.96 9.18 -1.59
C LEU A 132 -3.25 9.19 -3.09
N ASP A 133 -3.83 10.29 -3.57
CA ASP A 133 -4.34 10.44 -4.92
C ASP A 133 -4.07 11.85 -5.44
N SER A 134 -3.19 11.95 -6.42
CA SER A 134 -2.69 13.24 -6.95
C SER A 134 -3.74 14.03 -7.73
N LEU A 135 -4.73 13.37 -8.34
CA LEU A 135 -5.89 14.03 -8.96
C LEU A 135 -7.11 14.10 -8.04
N GLY A 136 -7.17 13.18 -7.07
CA GLY A 136 -8.30 13.11 -6.15
C GLY A 136 -9.57 12.52 -6.76
N CYS A 137 -9.48 11.80 -7.88
CA CYS A 137 -10.61 11.30 -8.65
C CYS A 137 -11.06 9.89 -8.23
N HIS A 138 -10.21 9.09 -7.60
CA HIS A 138 -10.61 7.76 -7.14
C HIS A 138 -11.55 7.82 -5.93
N ASN A 139 -12.53 6.93 -5.89
CA ASN A 139 -13.43 6.77 -4.76
C ASN A 139 -12.71 6.04 -3.60
N THR A 140 -12.19 6.80 -2.64
CA THR A 140 -11.45 6.31 -1.47
C THR A 140 -12.22 5.23 -0.71
N LYS A 141 -13.52 5.43 -0.44
CA LYS A 141 -14.35 4.46 0.29
C LYS A 141 -14.42 3.12 -0.43
N ALA A 142 -14.61 3.13 -1.74
CA ALA A 142 -14.69 1.90 -2.53
C ALA A 142 -13.34 1.16 -2.56
N LEU A 143 -12.24 1.87 -2.76
CA LEU A 143 -10.90 1.28 -2.77
C LEU A 143 -10.55 0.66 -1.42
N THR A 144 -10.68 1.42 -0.34
CA THR A 144 -10.33 0.96 1.01
C THR A 144 -11.22 -0.19 1.48
N MET A 145 -12.51 -0.17 1.15
CA MET A 145 -13.42 -1.28 1.45
C MET A 145 -13.03 -2.57 0.71
N ASN A 146 -12.59 -2.48 -0.54
CA ASN A 146 -12.11 -3.64 -1.29
C ASN A 146 -10.88 -4.26 -0.61
N ILE A 147 -9.90 -3.43 -0.23
CA ILE A 147 -8.68 -3.92 0.45
C ILE A 147 -9.00 -4.47 1.84
N TYR A 148 -9.86 -3.80 2.60
CA TYR A 148 -10.30 -4.31 3.90
C TYR A 148 -10.97 -5.69 3.78
N THR A 149 -11.81 -5.88 2.76
CA THR A 149 -12.47 -7.17 2.51
C THR A 149 -11.45 -8.25 2.13
N TYR A 150 -10.45 -7.91 1.30
CA TYR A 150 -9.34 -8.80 0.98
C TYR A 150 -8.57 -9.21 2.26
N LEU A 151 -8.17 -8.24 3.06
CA LEU A 151 -7.39 -8.48 4.28
C LEU A 151 -8.16 -9.36 5.28
N LYS A 152 -9.45 -9.13 5.48
CA LYS A 152 -10.28 -10.02 6.31
C LYS A 152 -10.28 -11.46 5.80
N LYS A 153 -10.36 -11.66 4.49
CA LYS A 153 -10.30 -13.00 3.91
C LYS A 153 -8.92 -13.63 4.07
N ALA A 154 -7.87 -12.88 3.76
CA ALA A 154 -6.48 -13.33 3.93
C ALA A 154 -6.18 -13.73 5.38
N TRP A 155 -6.62 -12.93 6.35
CA TRP A 155 -6.46 -13.22 7.78
C TRP A 155 -7.15 -14.54 8.18
N LYS A 156 -8.39 -14.74 7.75
CA LYS A 156 -9.13 -16.00 8.01
C LYS A 156 -8.42 -17.22 7.42
N VAL A 157 -7.88 -17.11 6.21
CA VAL A 157 -7.15 -18.20 5.55
C VAL A 157 -5.85 -18.49 6.30
N MET A 158 -5.09 -17.45 6.64
CA MET A 158 -3.85 -17.59 7.41
C MET A 158 -4.09 -18.23 8.78
N LYS A 159 -5.11 -17.75 9.53
CA LYS A 159 -5.45 -18.32 10.85
C LYS A 159 -5.76 -19.81 10.74
N LYS A 160 -6.61 -20.20 9.78
CA LYS A 160 -6.93 -21.61 9.55
C LYS A 160 -5.70 -22.48 9.28
N LYS A 161 -4.72 -21.97 8.52
CA LYS A 161 -3.44 -22.68 8.30
C LYS A 161 -2.67 -22.85 9.60
N LYS A 162 -2.47 -21.77 10.36
CA LYS A 162 -1.76 -21.79 11.64
C LYS A 162 -2.42 -22.76 12.64
N ASP A 163 -3.75 -22.77 12.71
CA ASP A 163 -4.50 -23.68 13.59
C ASP A 163 -4.38 -25.14 13.14
N ALA A 164 -4.35 -25.39 11.83
CA ALA A 164 -4.15 -26.73 11.28
C ALA A 164 -2.74 -27.28 11.55
N ASP A 165 -1.72 -26.42 11.44
CA ASP A 165 -0.33 -26.79 11.68
C ASP A 165 -0.09 -27.08 13.17
N LYS A 166 -0.62 -26.28 14.09
CA LYS A 166 -0.58 -26.54 15.55
C LYS A 166 -1.23 -27.88 15.92
N LYS A 167 -2.36 -28.23 15.32
CA LYS A 167 -3.02 -29.53 15.56
C LYS A 167 -2.16 -30.71 15.11
N LYS A 168 -1.36 -30.58 14.06
CA LYS A 168 -0.42 -31.61 13.61
C LYS A 168 0.76 -31.78 14.58
N GLU A 169 1.17 -30.71 15.25
CA GLU A 169 2.25 -30.70 16.26
C GLU A 169 1.79 -31.17 17.65
N GLY A 170 0.53 -31.57 17.82
CA GLY A 170 -0.01 -32.14 19.07
C GLY A 170 -0.40 -31.12 20.14
N ASP A 171 -0.43 -29.84 19.82
CA ASP A 171 -0.89 -28.79 20.74
C ASP A 171 -2.42 -28.70 20.75
N THR A 172 -3.05 -29.39 21.73
CA THR A 172 -4.50 -29.46 21.88
C THR A 172 -5.11 -28.38 22.77
N ASN A 173 -4.31 -27.45 23.31
CA ASN A 173 -4.78 -26.38 24.19
C ASN A 173 -5.44 -25.23 23.39
N ASN A 174 -6.60 -25.49 22.81
CA ASN A 174 -7.44 -24.49 22.15
C ASN A 174 -8.73 -24.24 22.95
N ASN A 175 -8.63 -23.47 24.03
CA ASN A 175 -9.82 -22.94 24.75
C ASN A 175 -10.07 -21.45 24.50
N ASP A 176 -9.53 -20.86 23.45
CA ASP A 176 -9.81 -19.46 23.08
C ASP A 176 -10.77 -19.37 21.88
N GLU A 177 -12.03 -19.79 22.07
CA GLU A 177 -13.14 -19.30 21.25
C GLU A 177 -13.44 -17.82 21.57
N LYS A 178 -12.44 -16.94 21.45
CA LYS A 178 -12.70 -15.50 21.40
C LYS A 178 -13.52 -15.23 20.14
N LYS A 179 -14.74 -14.71 20.31
CA LYS A 179 -15.59 -14.26 19.21
C LYS A 179 -14.73 -13.47 18.22
N GLU A 180 -14.57 -13.99 17.02
CA GLU A 180 -13.81 -13.34 15.95
C GLU A 180 -14.52 -12.02 15.61
N GLY A 181 -13.98 -10.93 16.09
CA GLY A 181 -14.37 -9.57 15.69
C GLY A 181 -13.32 -9.00 14.76
N PHE A 182 -13.73 -8.21 13.78
CA PHE A 182 -12.80 -7.41 12.98
C PHE A 182 -12.84 -5.96 13.43
N ALA A 183 -11.68 -5.30 13.43
CA ALA A 183 -11.57 -3.88 13.67
C ALA A 183 -12.51 -3.11 12.72
N ARG A 184 -13.12 -2.05 13.22
CA ARG A 184 -13.85 -1.15 12.32
C ARG A 184 -12.88 -0.53 11.33
N LEU A 185 -13.19 -0.60 10.04
CA LEU A 185 -12.39 0.05 9.02
C LEU A 185 -12.29 1.55 9.31
N LYS A 186 -11.10 2.00 9.66
CA LYS A 186 -10.73 3.41 9.66
C LYS A 186 -9.97 3.68 8.35
N TYR A 187 -10.37 4.70 7.63
CA TYR A 187 -9.68 5.12 6.40
C TYR A 187 -9.75 6.62 6.24
N ASP A 188 -8.78 7.18 5.59
CA ASP A 188 -8.76 8.61 5.27
C ASP A 188 -8.19 8.86 3.88
N LYS A 189 -8.75 9.84 3.18
CA LYS A 189 -8.13 10.45 2.02
C LYS A 189 -7.18 11.53 2.52
N VAL A 190 -5.90 11.31 2.33
CA VAL A 190 -4.88 12.23 2.83
C VAL A 190 -5.05 13.60 2.17
N LYS A 191 -5.25 14.62 2.99
CA LYS A 191 -5.40 16.02 2.55
C LYS A 191 -4.05 16.71 2.55
N GLY A 192 -3.93 17.81 1.78
CA GLY A 192 -2.71 18.61 1.75
C GLY A 192 -1.50 17.94 1.08
N ILE A 193 -1.70 16.81 0.40
CA ILE A 193 -0.65 16.18 -0.41
C ILE A 193 -0.43 16.96 -1.72
N PRO A 194 0.78 16.95 -2.28
CA PRO A 194 1.07 17.53 -3.59
C PRO A 194 0.13 16.98 -4.66
N LYS A 195 -0.27 17.83 -5.57
CA LYS A 195 -1.14 17.49 -6.70
C LYS A 195 -0.36 17.57 -8.00
N GLN A 196 -0.64 16.65 -8.92
CA GLN A 196 -0.10 16.76 -10.27
C GLN A 196 -0.77 17.91 -11.03
N ALA A 197 0.00 18.57 -11.89
CA ALA A 197 -0.47 19.66 -12.73
C ALA A 197 -0.84 19.22 -14.16
N ASN A 198 -0.47 17.98 -14.53
CA ASN A 198 -0.72 17.39 -15.85
C ASN A 198 -1.54 16.09 -15.74
N SER A 199 -1.80 15.43 -16.85
CA SER A 199 -2.56 14.18 -16.90
C SER A 199 -1.70 12.92 -16.75
N THR A 200 -0.37 12.98 -16.91
CA THR A 200 0.51 11.81 -17.09
C THR A 200 1.33 11.43 -15.86
N ASP A 201 1.52 12.33 -14.89
CA ASP A 201 2.42 12.16 -13.75
C ASP A 201 1.85 11.31 -12.59
N CYS A 202 0.65 10.78 -12.69
CA CYS A 202 0.04 10.05 -11.56
C CYS A 202 0.92 8.90 -11.04
N GLY A 203 1.58 8.15 -11.93
CA GLY A 203 2.51 7.09 -11.55
C GLY A 203 3.76 7.62 -10.85
N VAL A 204 4.29 8.76 -11.31
CA VAL A 204 5.43 9.43 -10.65
C VAL A 204 5.04 9.87 -9.25
N PHE A 205 3.82 10.40 -9.07
CA PHE A 205 3.33 10.79 -7.75
C PHE A 205 3.17 9.60 -6.80
N VAL A 206 2.76 8.43 -7.28
CA VAL A 206 2.75 7.19 -6.48
C VAL A 206 4.14 6.88 -5.93
N THR A 207 5.17 6.96 -6.77
CA THR A 207 6.57 6.73 -6.36
C THR A 207 7.04 7.79 -5.36
N LEU A 208 6.76 9.07 -5.61
CA LEU A 208 7.11 10.16 -4.72
C LEU A 208 6.40 10.09 -3.37
N TYR A 209 5.12 9.69 -3.34
CA TYR A 209 4.40 9.45 -2.09
C TYR A 209 5.01 8.30 -1.29
N ALA A 210 5.33 7.19 -1.97
CA ALA A 210 6.00 6.06 -1.33
C ALA A 210 7.37 6.47 -0.78
N GLU A 211 8.19 7.17 -1.58
CA GLU A 211 9.49 7.66 -1.15
C GLU A 211 9.40 8.54 0.09
N HIS A 212 8.46 9.48 0.08
CA HIS A 212 8.28 10.39 1.20
C HIS A 212 7.83 9.65 2.46
N PHE A 213 6.92 8.69 2.31
CA PHE A 213 6.49 7.83 3.41
C PHE A 213 7.67 7.04 4.00
N LEU A 214 8.52 6.42 3.16
CA LEU A 214 9.68 5.66 3.62
C LEU A 214 10.72 6.55 4.32
N LYS A 215 11.00 7.74 3.78
CA LYS A 215 11.85 8.73 4.45
C LYS A 215 11.35 9.08 5.84
N TYR A 216 10.05 9.28 5.97
CA TYR A 216 9.44 9.59 7.24
C TYR A 216 9.56 8.42 8.24
N LEU A 217 9.31 7.18 7.80
CA LEU A 217 9.49 6.00 8.65
C LEU A 217 10.89 5.90 9.22
N LEU A 218 11.91 6.18 8.42
CA LEU A 218 13.31 6.11 8.83
C LEU A 218 13.70 7.27 9.76
N ALA A 219 13.19 8.48 9.52
CA ALA A 219 13.49 9.65 10.33
C ALA A 219 12.85 9.60 11.73
N SER A 220 11.75 8.87 11.89
CA SER A 220 11.00 8.81 13.14
C SER A 220 11.57 7.83 14.17
N GLY A 221 12.60 7.06 13.82
CA GLY A 221 13.21 6.08 14.69
C GLY A 221 12.33 4.85 14.97
N LYS A 222 12.60 4.14 16.08
CA LYS A 222 12.09 2.79 16.35
C LYS A 222 10.58 2.64 16.56
N ASN A 223 9.81 3.71 16.72
CA ASN A 223 8.35 3.65 16.93
C ASN A 223 7.56 4.01 15.66
N ILE A 224 7.58 3.11 14.70
CA ILE A 224 6.91 3.28 13.42
C ILE A 224 5.38 3.33 13.55
N GLY A 225 4.77 2.67 14.55
CA GLY A 225 3.32 2.62 14.76
C GLY A 225 2.65 3.96 15.11
N THR A 226 3.29 4.75 15.97
CA THR A 226 2.73 6.03 16.47
C THR A 226 2.81 7.17 15.45
N VAL A 227 3.59 6.99 14.41
CA VAL A 227 4.00 8.05 13.50
C VAL A 227 2.99 8.27 12.36
N THR A 228 2.27 7.23 11.96
CA THR A 228 1.42 7.29 10.75
C THR A 228 0.26 8.24 10.86
N ARG A 229 -0.44 8.30 12.00
CA ARG A 229 -1.53 9.26 12.18
C ARG A 229 -1.01 10.70 12.19
N ARG A 230 0.11 10.92 12.87
CA ARG A 230 0.75 12.24 12.96
C ARG A 230 1.35 12.71 11.63
N MET A 231 1.81 11.79 10.79
CA MET A 231 2.29 12.08 9.46
C MET A 231 1.20 12.69 8.57
N PHE A 232 -0.04 12.23 8.74
CA PHE A 232 -1.16 12.67 7.92
C PHE A 232 -2.03 13.75 8.58
N ILE A 233 -1.79 14.09 9.87
CA ILE A 233 -2.49 15.11 10.64
C ILE A 233 -1.54 16.24 11.07
N GLU A 234 -1.51 17.25 10.31
CA GLU A 234 -1.28 18.70 10.43
C GLU A 234 -0.19 19.34 11.32
N LYS A 235 0.40 18.81 12.35
CA LYS A 235 1.15 19.71 13.28
C LYS A 235 2.56 19.29 13.70
N GLN A 236 3.06 18.16 13.31
CA GLN A 236 4.38 17.69 13.78
C GLN A 236 5.51 17.70 12.74
N TYR A 237 5.22 18.09 11.53
CA TYR A 237 6.22 18.23 10.47
C TYR A 237 7.37 19.18 10.86
N ASP A 238 7.04 20.24 11.58
CA ASP A 238 8.01 21.26 12.02
C ASP A 238 9.11 20.70 12.92
N LYS A 239 8.78 19.72 13.76
CA LYS A 239 9.73 19.12 14.69
C LYS A 239 10.64 18.07 14.06
N ILE A 240 10.16 17.34 13.05
CA ILE A 240 10.89 16.21 12.47
C ILE A 240 11.82 16.66 11.35
N PHE A 241 11.42 17.66 10.56
CA PHE A 241 12.20 18.13 9.42
C PHE A 241 12.89 19.48 9.65
N GLY A 242 12.81 20.07 10.86
CA GLY A 242 13.47 21.34 11.20
C GLY A 242 12.93 22.55 10.42
N MET A 243 11.79 22.41 9.75
CA MET A 243 11.20 23.48 8.93
C MET A 243 10.15 24.21 9.74
N LYS A 244 10.40 25.50 10.04
CA LYS A 244 9.42 26.38 10.68
C LYS A 244 8.23 26.61 9.72
N PHE A 245 7.05 26.24 10.18
CA PHE A 245 5.75 26.35 9.47
C PHE A 245 5.29 27.81 9.25
N ARG A 246 6.09 28.78 9.61
CA ARG A 246 5.78 30.21 9.46
C ARG A 246 6.57 30.82 8.33
N GLU A 247 5.83 31.34 7.39
CA GLU A 247 6.15 32.34 6.39
C GLU A 247 6.11 31.87 4.95
N ARG A 248 5.06 32.36 4.35
CA ARG A 248 4.76 32.70 2.97
C ARG A 248 3.68 31.84 2.30
N GLY A 249 2.55 32.52 2.13
CA GLY A 249 1.65 32.42 0.97
C GLY A 249 1.35 31.00 0.42
N ASN A 250 0.23 30.49 0.78
CA ASN A 250 -0.66 29.56 0.04
C ASN A 250 -0.17 28.27 -0.64
N ASN A 251 1.11 27.84 -0.65
CA ASN A 251 1.50 26.60 -1.37
C ASN A 251 2.66 25.84 -0.74
N PHE A 252 2.79 25.79 0.58
CA PHE A 252 3.83 24.97 1.20
C PHE A 252 3.26 23.57 1.54
N TYR A 253 3.64 22.59 0.74
CA TYR A 253 3.34 21.19 1.03
C TYR A 253 4.53 20.58 1.79
N PRO A 254 4.30 20.01 2.99
CA PRO A 254 5.36 19.38 3.77
C PRO A 254 5.95 18.14 3.11
N TRP A 255 5.30 17.62 2.08
CA TRP A 255 5.70 16.42 1.37
C TRP A 255 6.83 16.65 0.36
N PHE A 256 6.53 17.30 -0.74
CA PHE A 256 7.46 17.67 -1.81
C PHE A 256 6.80 18.70 -2.72
N ASN A 257 7.61 19.42 -3.48
CA ASN A 257 7.07 20.33 -4.50
C ASN A 257 6.61 19.50 -5.71
N SER A 258 5.44 19.82 -6.27
CA SER A 258 4.89 19.13 -7.45
C SER A 258 5.82 19.18 -8.67
N SER A 259 6.66 20.21 -8.82
CA SER A 259 7.69 20.29 -9.86
C SER A 259 8.77 19.21 -9.75
N ARG A 260 8.81 18.45 -8.65
CA ARG A 260 9.74 17.33 -8.49
C ARG A 260 9.44 16.18 -9.45
N SER A 261 8.22 16.07 -9.96
CA SER A 261 7.85 15.00 -10.90
C SER A 261 8.75 14.96 -12.14
N THR A 262 9.08 16.11 -12.72
CA THR A 262 10.00 16.18 -13.87
C THR A 262 11.38 15.64 -13.54
N LYS A 263 11.92 16.00 -12.37
CA LYS A 263 13.23 15.51 -11.91
C LYS A 263 13.21 13.99 -11.65
N GLU A 264 12.11 13.48 -11.12
CA GLU A 264 11.95 12.05 -10.84
C GLU A 264 11.86 11.25 -12.13
N ARG A 265 11.16 11.75 -13.16
CA ARG A 265 11.14 11.11 -14.49
C ARG A 265 12.54 10.99 -15.09
N PHE A 266 13.30 12.08 -15.04
CA PHE A 266 14.68 12.10 -15.54
C PHE A 266 15.58 11.13 -14.75
N ALA A 267 15.48 11.15 -13.42
CA ALA A 267 16.23 10.23 -12.56
C ALA A 267 15.87 8.75 -12.83
N LEU A 268 14.60 8.46 -13.05
CA LEU A 268 14.15 7.10 -13.38
C LEU A 268 14.72 6.64 -14.72
N LYS A 269 14.77 7.51 -15.73
CA LYS A 269 15.35 7.23 -17.04
C LYS A 269 16.85 6.90 -16.93
N ILE A 270 17.64 7.73 -16.23
CA ILE A 270 19.07 7.47 -15.99
C ILE A 270 19.27 6.11 -15.31
N LEU A 271 18.46 5.79 -14.31
CA LEU A 271 18.60 4.52 -13.58
C LEU A 271 18.30 3.28 -14.44
N ILE A 272 17.45 3.43 -15.44
CA ILE A 272 17.18 2.35 -16.40
C ILE A 272 18.40 2.21 -17.32
N ASP A 273 18.94 3.32 -17.80
CA ASP A 273 20.12 3.37 -18.66
C ASP A 273 21.35 2.74 -17.96
N ASP A 274 21.64 3.10 -16.71
CA ASP A 274 22.74 2.56 -15.92
C ASP A 274 22.61 1.03 -15.70
N LYS A 275 21.40 0.51 -15.55
CA LYS A 275 21.18 -0.94 -15.40
C LYS A 275 21.33 -1.71 -16.71
N GLU A 276 21.00 -1.10 -17.84
CA GLU A 276 21.23 -1.73 -19.15
C GLU A 276 22.72 -1.87 -19.47
N GLU A 277 23.55 -0.88 -19.10
CA GLU A 277 25.01 -0.97 -19.26
C GLU A 277 25.68 -2.05 -18.40
N LEU A 278 25.06 -2.43 -17.26
CA LEU A 278 25.57 -3.47 -16.36
C LEU A 278 25.22 -4.90 -16.83
N TYR A 279 24.27 -5.06 -17.74
CA TYR A 279 23.81 -6.37 -18.24
C TYR A 279 24.18 -6.64 -19.72
N ASN A 280 24.81 -5.69 -20.40
CA ASN A 280 25.44 -5.84 -21.72
C ASN A 280 26.96 -5.97 -21.60
#